data_8a204887fa7a88144b86a0ff4ec3d310
#
_entry.id   8a204887fa7a88144b86a0ff4ec3d310
#
_cell.length_a   1.000
_cell.length_b   1.000
_cell.length_c   1.000
_cell.angle_alpha   90.00
_cell.angle_beta   90.00
_cell.angle_gamma   90.00
#
_symmetry.space_group_name_H-M   'P 1'
#
loop_
_entity.id
_entity.type
_entity.pdbx_description
1 polymer ?
#
loop_
_entity_poly.entity_id
_entity_poly.type
_entity_poly.pdbx_seq_one_letter_code
_entity_poly.pdbx_strand_id
1 'polypeptide(L)'
;MVNRKRNYTLFLFLYAALLVLALGTFNYLGMEYRLRLDLTADRRFTLSEGTRALLDKLPDPVQITYYVSAEPPPSRVNLERDVRDKLEELATASAGKLSYAVVRIPQSEIATKAEDLKKDEISMTQDVQTTGEDEAKAAIGISGYFSSLLVRYGGQKTAINGVINVVTKDDASAQHRVESIEFDVMFAVLKLKSRQTKPPLKQLLRNMKNPLQIN
;
A
#
# COMPACT_ATOMS: atom_id res chain seq x y z
N MET A 1 -23.69 -22.87 62.88
CA MET A 1 -22.46 -22.65 62.08
C MET A 1 -22.78 -22.88 60.63
N VAL A 2 -23.33 -21.87 59.96
CA VAL A 2 -23.89 -22.00 58.61
C VAL A 2 -22.86 -21.61 57.60
N ASN A 3 -22.43 -22.60 56.82
CA ASN A 3 -22.09 -22.53 55.39
C ASN A 3 -21.13 -21.45 54.85
N ARG A 4 -20.11 -21.04 55.58
CA ARG A 4 -19.06 -20.18 55.02
C ARG A 4 -18.41 -20.83 53.78
N LYS A 5 -18.12 -22.12 53.83
CA LYS A 5 -17.53 -22.85 52.71
C LYS A 5 -18.44 -22.89 51.48
N ARG A 6 -19.76 -23.06 51.64
CA ARG A 6 -20.71 -23.10 50.51
C ARG A 6 -20.86 -21.72 49.86
N ASN A 7 -20.80 -20.67 50.63
CA ASN A 7 -20.84 -19.33 50.06
C ASN A 7 -19.57 -18.98 49.29
N TYR A 8 -18.38 -19.39 49.76
CA TYR A 8 -17.13 -19.20 49.03
C TYR A 8 -17.13 -19.96 47.71
N THR A 9 -17.59 -21.21 47.66
CA THR A 9 -17.70 -21.97 46.40
C THR A 9 -18.72 -21.33 45.47
N LEU A 10 -19.84 -20.84 45.92
CA LEU A 10 -20.82 -20.11 45.11
C LEU A 10 -20.24 -18.81 44.53
N PHE A 11 -19.52 -18.02 45.32
CA PHE A 11 -18.85 -16.82 44.87
C PHE A 11 -17.74 -17.12 43.84
N LEU A 12 -17.00 -18.21 44.04
CA LEU A 12 -15.95 -18.62 43.10
C LEU A 12 -16.57 -19.01 41.74
N PHE A 13 -17.67 -19.77 41.75
CA PHE A 13 -18.39 -20.13 40.51
C PHE A 13 -19.00 -18.90 39.84
N LEU A 14 -19.57 -17.97 40.59
CA LEU A 14 -20.10 -16.73 40.04
C LEU A 14 -19.01 -15.88 39.42
N TYR A 15 -17.87 -15.76 40.09
CA TYR A 15 -16.71 -15.03 39.57
C TYR A 15 -16.13 -15.66 38.28
N ALA A 16 -16.00 -17.00 38.28
CA ALA A 16 -15.56 -17.74 37.09
C ALA A 16 -16.53 -17.55 35.91
N ALA A 17 -17.84 -17.61 36.17
CA ALA A 17 -18.86 -17.40 35.14
C ALA A 17 -18.81 -15.95 34.60
N LEU A 18 -18.64 -14.96 35.46
CA LEU A 18 -18.46 -13.55 35.06
C LEU A 18 -17.20 -13.33 34.21
N LEU A 19 -16.11 -14.00 34.58
CA LEU A 19 -14.84 -13.92 33.83
C LEU A 19 -14.95 -14.54 32.43
N VAL A 20 -15.60 -15.71 32.32
CA VAL A 20 -15.88 -16.35 31.02
C VAL A 20 -16.79 -15.48 30.16
N LEU A 21 -17.82 -14.88 30.76
CA LEU A 21 -18.73 -13.96 30.06
C LEU A 21 -17.99 -12.71 29.57
N ALA A 22 -17.14 -12.13 30.40
CA ALA A 22 -16.33 -10.97 30.05
C ALA A 22 -15.35 -11.27 28.91
N LEU A 23 -14.66 -12.42 28.96
CA LEU A 23 -13.76 -12.87 27.90
C LEU A 23 -14.51 -13.14 26.60
N GLY A 24 -15.69 -13.78 26.67
CA GLY A 24 -16.54 -14.03 25.51
C GLY A 24 -17.03 -12.73 24.86
N THR A 25 -17.47 -11.78 25.68
CA THR A 25 -17.90 -10.45 25.21
C THR A 25 -16.75 -9.68 24.57
N PHE A 26 -15.59 -9.70 25.20
CA PHE A 26 -14.40 -9.05 24.67
C PHE A 26 -13.94 -9.65 23.33
N ASN A 27 -13.98 -10.97 23.22
CA ASN A 27 -13.67 -11.67 21.98
C ASN A 27 -14.69 -11.33 20.88
N TYR A 28 -15.99 -11.35 21.20
CA TYR A 28 -17.06 -10.98 20.27
C TYR A 28 -16.90 -9.52 19.77
N LEU A 29 -16.69 -8.59 20.67
CA LEU A 29 -16.43 -7.18 20.34
C LEU A 29 -15.16 -7.02 19.46
N GLY A 30 -14.10 -7.76 19.77
CA GLY A 30 -12.87 -7.76 18.96
C GLY A 30 -13.08 -8.25 17.53
N MET A 31 -13.97 -9.21 17.32
CA MET A 31 -14.34 -9.70 15.98
C MET A 31 -15.20 -8.68 15.21
N GLU A 32 -16.16 -8.05 15.87
CA GLU A 32 -17.11 -7.10 15.25
C GLU A 32 -16.42 -5.77 14.89
N TYR A 33 -15.62 -5.23 15.80
CA TYR A 33 -15.02 -3.89 15.65
C TYR A 33 -13.64 -3.89 15.00
N ARG A 34 -13.06 -5.04 14.62
CA ARG A 34 -11.72 -5.15 13.99
C ARG A 34 -10.71 -4.13 14.57
N LEU A 35 -10.67 -3.99 15.87
CA LEU A 35 -9.74 -3.10 16.56
C LEU A 35 -8.30 -3.59 16.32
N ARG A 36 -7.65 -3.05 15.31
CA ARG A 36 -6.20 -3.21 15.11
C ARG A 36 -5.50 -2.20 15.99
N LEU A 37 -5.02 -2.65 17.14
CA LEU A 37 -4.15 -1.86 18.00
C LEU A 37 -2.72 -2.05 17.50
N ASP A 38 -2.14 -1.00 16.94
CA ASP A 38 -0.72 -0.97 16.60
C ASP A 38 0.09 -0.81 17.90
N LEU A 39 0.64 -1.93 18.36
CA LEU A 39 1.50 -2.00 19.56
C LEU A 39 2.98 -1.79 19.23
N THR A 40 3.32 -1.44 17.99
CA THR A 40 4.70 -1.17 17.62
C THR A 40 5.13 0.20 18.13
N ALA A 41 6.34 0.28 18.69
CA ALA A 41 6.89 1.54 19.23
C ALA A 41 6.97 2.66 18.16
N ASP A 42 7.14 2.28 16.90
CA ASP A 42 7.30 3.21 15.77
C ASP A 42 5.99 3.50 15.01
N ARG A 43 4.87 2.94 15.45
CA ARG A 43 3.55 3.07 14.80
C ARG A 43 3.61 2.79 13.27
N ARG A 44 4.42 1.84 12.85
CA ARG A 44 4.69 1.51 11.44
C ARG A 44 3.45 1.10 10.64
N PHE A 45 2.40 0.68 11.34
CA PHE A 45 1.12 0.26 10.78
C PHE A 45 0.02 1.32 10.93
N THR A 46 0.39 2.55 11.27
CA THR A 46 -0.57 3.65 11.42
C THR A 46 -0.24 4.74 10.41
N LEU A 47 -1.18 5.02 9.52
CA LEU A 47 -1.03 6.10 8.55
C LEU A 47 -0.82 7.45 9.26
N SER A 48 0.00 8.29 8.64
CA SER A 48 0.24 9.64 9.12
C SER A 48 -1.07 10.46 9.16
N GLU A 49 -1.17 11.38 10.12
CA GLU A 49 -2.31 12.29 10.21
C GLU A 49 -2.48 13.13 8.95
N GLY A 50 -1.35 13.48 8.30
CA GLY A 50 -1.35 14.20 7.02
C GLY A 50 -2.00 13.40 5.90
N THR A 51 -1.73 12.11 5.81
CA THR A 51 -2.33 11.21 4.82
C THR A 51 -3.84 11.08 5.04
N ARG A 52 -4.30 10.89 6.28
CA ARG A 52 -5.72 10.83 6.61
C ARG A 52 -6.43 12.12 6.24
N ALA A 53 -5.89 13.26 6.65
CA ALA A 53 -6.46 14.58 6.35
C ALA A 53 -6.49 14.87 4.83
N LEU A 54 -5.54 14.34 4.07
CA LEU A 54 -5.54 14.45 2.62
C LEU A 54 -6.62 13.59 1.99
N LEU A 55 -6.71 12.32 2.38
CA LEU A 55 -7.73 11.38 1.88
C LEU A 55 -9.15 11.89 2.16
N ASP A 56 -9.40 12.44 3.36
CA ASP A 56 -10.70 13.02 3.72
C ASP A 56 -11.12 14.18 2.84
N LYS A 57 -10.16 14.95 2.34
CA LYS A 57 -10.39 16.14 1.49
C LYS A 57 -10.41 15.83 0.00
N LEU A 58 -10.27 14.56 -0.40
CA LEU A 58 -10.36 14.19 -1.83
C LEU A 58 -11.82 14.15 -2.28
N PRO A 59 -12.17 14.89 -3.34
CA PRO A 59 -13.53 14.84 -3.92
C PRO A 59 -13.79 13.53 -4.68
N ASP A 60 -12.77 12.98 -5.34
CA ASP A 60 -12.87 11.78 -6.18
C ASP A 60 -12.21 10.58 -5.51
N PRO A 61 -12.65 9.35 -5.80
CA PRO A 61 -12.00 8.14 -5.32
C PRO A 61 -10.65 7.92 -6.01
N VAL A 62 -9.70 7.38 -5.25
CA VAL A 62 -8.38 6.93 -5.73
C VAL A 62 -8.47 5.44 -6.06
N GLN A 63 -8.01 5.06 -7.24
CA GLN A 63 -7.88 3.65 -7.65
C GLN A 63 -6.41 3.31 -7.87
N ILE A 64 -5.96 2.23 -7.25
CA ILE A 64 -4.59 1.74 -7.38
C ILE A 64 -4.64 0.35 -8.02
N THR A 65 -3.84 0.14 -9.06
CA THR A 65 -3.62 -1.19 -9.61
C THR A 65 -2.16 -1.58 -9.38
N TYR A 66 -1.95 -2.64 -8.60
CA TYR A 66 -0.62 -3.19 -8.37
C TYR A 66 -0.33 -4.28 -9.39
N TYR A 67 0.66 -4.05 -10.25
CA TYR A 67 1.17 -5.02 -11.21
C TYR A 67 2.39 -5.71 -10.62
N VAL A 68 2.33 -7.03 -10.51
CA VAL A 68 3.39 -7.85 -9.91
C VAL A 68 3.61 -9.12 -10.74
N SER A 69 4.86 -9.55 -10.88
CA SER A 69 5.16 -10.84 -11.48
C SER A 69 4.66 -11.98 -10.60
N ALA A 70 3.99 -12.96 -11.19
CA ALA A 70 3.50 -14.15 -10.47
C ALA A 70 4.66 -14.98 -9.90
N GLU A 71 5.80 -14.94 -10.55
CA GLU A 71 7.03 -15.63 -10.19
C GLU A 71 8.15 -14.60 -9.97
N PRO A 72 8.19 -13.96 -8.78
CA PRO A 72 9.22 -12.98 -8.48
C PRO A 72 10.57 -13.66 -8.23
N PRO A 73 11.69 -12.92 -8.34
CA PRO A 73 13.01 -13.43 -7.94
C PRO A 73 13.01 -13.92 -6.48
N PRO A 74 13.86 -14.90 -6.11
CA PRO A 74 13.92 -15.44 -4.75
C PRO A 74 14.14 -14.38 -3.66
N SER A 75 14.90 -13.32 -3.97
CA SER A 75 15.11 -12.16 -3.10
C SER A 75 13.83 -11.35 -2.82
N ARG A 76 12.77 -11.53 -3.62
CA ARG A 76 11.53 -10.72 -3.63
C ARG A 76 10.25 -11.53 -3.36
N VAL A 77 10.37 -12.74 -2.83
CA VAL A 77 9.21 -13.66 -2.61
C VAL A 77 8.12 -13.02 -1.75
N ASN A 78 8.48 -12.22 -0.76
CA ASN A 78 7.51 -11.58 0.14
C ASN A 78 6.96 -10.24 -0.38
N LEU A 79 7.50 -9.74 -1.50
CA LEU A 79 7.20 -8.38 -1.99
C LEU A 79 5.71 -8.14 -2.24
N GLU A 80 5.02 -9.09 -2.89
CA GLU A 80 3.59 -8.97 -3.15
C GLU A 80 2.79 -8.82 -1.87
N ARG A 81 3.10 -9.67 -0.87
CA ARG A 81 2.42 -9.63 0.43
C ARG A 81 2.63 -8.29 1.12
N ASP A 82 3.90 -7.84 1.20
CA ASP A 82 4.26 -6.62 1.92
C ASP A 82 3.62 -5.38 1.28
N VAL A 83 3.60 -5.31 -0.06
CA VAL A 83 2.92 -4.23 -0.80
C VAL A 83 1.41 -4.28 -0.58
N ARG A 84 0.81 -5.47 -0.68
CA ARG A 84 -0.63 -5.64 -0.49
C ARG A 84 -1.07 -5.23 0.91
N ASP A 85 -0.30 -5.61 1.94
CA ASP A 85 -0.60 -5.25 3.33
C ASP A 85 -0.60 -3.72 3.52
N LYS A 86 0.34 -3.01 2.89
CA LYS A 86 0.35 -1.54 2.89
C LYS A 86 -0.81 -0.92 2.12
N LEU A 87 -1.18 -1.47 0.98
CA LEU A 87 -2.35 -1.00 0.22
C LEU A 87 -3.67 -1.26 0.96
N GLU A 88 -3.78 -2.38 1.67
CA GLU A 88 -4.95 -2.70 2.51
C GLU A 88 -5.07 -1.71 3.67
N GLU A 89 -3.94 -1.34 4.29
CA GLU A 89 -3.89 -0.34 5.33
C GLU A 89 -4.39 1.03 4.82
N LEU A 90 -3.89 1.47 3.66
CA LEU A 90 -4.32 2.70 3.00
C LEU A 90 -5.82 2.67 2.65
N ALA A 91 -6.31 1.56 2.10
CA ALA A 91 -7.71 1.40 1.73
C ALA A 91 -8.62 1.46 2.97
N THR A 92 -8.24 0.74 4.05
CA THR A 92 -9.00 0.73 5.31
C THR A 92 -9.07 2.11 5.94
N ALA A 93 -7.94 2.83 6.00
CA ALA A 93 -7.89 4.16 6.61
C ALA A 93 -8.55 5.26 5.78
N SER A 94 -8.75 5.02 4.48
CA SER A 94 -9.39 5.98 3.57
C SER A 94 -10.90 6.04 3.69
N ALA A 95 -11.53 5.22 4.52
CA ALA A 95 -12.98 5.11 4.65
C ALA A 95 -13.69 4.89 3.30
N GLY A 96 -13.08 4.09 2.40
CA GLY A 96 -13.62 3.74 1.09
C GLY A 96 -13.27 4.70 -0.05
N LYS A 97 -12.48 5.75 0.20
CA LYS A 97 -12.01 6.66 -0.85
C LYS A 97 -10.84 6.13 -1.66
N LEU A 98 -10.14 5.12 -1.17
CA LEU A 98 -9.08 4.43 -1.88
C LEU A 98 -9.44 2.97 -2.07
N SER A 99 -9.34 2.49 -3.30
CA SER A 99 -9.51 1.09 -3.65
C SER A 99 -8.26 0.57 -4.36
N TYR A 100 -7.95 -0.70 -4.20
CA TYR A 100 -6.83 -1.30 -4.91
C TYR A 100 -7.19 -2.66 -5.52
N ALA A 101 -6.46 -3.02 -6.57
CA ALA A 101 -6.52 -4.32 -7.21
C ALA A 101 -5.09 -4.83 -7.47
N VAL A 102 -4.89 -6.15 -7.38
CA VAL A 102 -3.60 -6.79 -7.68
C VAL A 102 -3.72 -7.57 -8.99
N VAL A 103 -2.82 -7.30 -9.91
CA VAL A 103 -2.72 -7.97 -11.21
C VAL A 103 -1.41 -8.74 -11.25
N ARG A 104 -1.50 -10.06 -11.19
CA ARG A 104 -0.35 -10.95 -11.31
C ARG A 104 -0.08 -11.24 -12.78
N ILE A 105 1.17 -11.07 -13.20
CA ILE A 105 1.61 -11.29 -14.57
C ILE A 105 2.45 -12.58 -14.62
N PRO A 106 1.94 -13.63 -15.28
CA PRO A 106 2.70 -14.88 -15.46
C PRO A 106 3.97 -14.64 -16.28
N GLN A 107 5.01 -15.44 -16.01
CA GLN A 107 6.29 -15.34 -16.72
C GLN A 107 6.12 -15.45 -18.26
N SER A 108 5.19 -16.29 -18.71
CA SER A 108 4.88 -16.46 -20.14
C SER A 108 4.29 -15.21 -20.81
N GLU A 109 3.67 -14.31 -20.05
CA GLU A 109 3.02 -13.10 -20.57
C GLU A 109 3.85 -11.83 -20.36
N ILE A 110 5.00 -11.91 -19.69
CA ILE A 110 5.80 -10.73 -19.34
C ILE A 110 6.15 -9.89 -20.58
N ALA A 111 6.62 -10.53 -21.66
CA ALA A 111 7.02 -9.81 -22.86
C ALA A 111 5.85 -9.06 -23.52
N THR A 112 4.71 -9.73 -23.66
CA THR A 112 3.51 -9.15 -24.27
C THR A 112 2.93 -8.04 -23.42
N LYS A 113 2.80 -8.27 -22.12
CA LYS A 113 2.28 -7.30 -21.16
C LYS A 113 3.19 -6.10 -20.99
N ALA A 114 4.51 -6.27 -21.09
CA ALA A 114 5.47 -5.17 -21.00
C ALA A 114 5.22 -4.07 -22.04
N GLU A 115 4.86 -4.43 -23.27
CA GLU A 115 4.55 -3.45 -24.32
C GLU A 115 3.23 -2.71 -24.03
N ASP A 116 2.20 -3.41 -23.60
CA ASP A 116 0.93 -2.79 -23.26
C ASP A 116 1.04 -1.86 -22.05
N LEU A 117 1.78 -2.29 -21.02
CA LEU A 117 1.96 -1.53 -19.80
C LEU A 117 2.84 -0.29 -19.98
N LYS A 118 3.71 -0.25 -20.99
CA LYS A 118 4.46 0.97 -21.36
C LYS A 118 3.56 2.14 -21.69
N LYS A 119 2.34 1.91 -22.21
CA LYS A 119 1.35 2.95 -22.47
C LYS A 119 0.86 3.62 -21.18
N ASP A 120 0.99 2.92 -20.07
CA ASP A 120 0.66 3.39 -18.72
C ASP A 120 1.90 3.84 -17.95
N GLU A 121 3.03 4.03 -18.62
CA GLU A 121 4.34 4.38 -18.04
C GLU A 121 4.85 3.33 -17.03
N ILE A 122 4.36 2.09 -17.11
CA ILE A 122 4.78 0.99 -16.24
C ILE A 122 5.99 0.29 -16.88
N SER A 123 7.04 0.13 -16.09
CA SER A 123 8.28 -0.51 -16.50
C SER A 123 8.62 -1.71 -15.61
N MET A 124 9.40 -2.63 -16.18
CA MET A 124 9.99 -3.73 -15.40
C MET A 124 11.09 -3.22 -14.50
N THR A 125 11.18 -3.80 -13.33
CA THR A 125 12.29 -3.61 -12.39
C THR A 125 13.32 -4.70 -12.63
N GLN A 126 14.60 -4.35 -12.54
CA GLN A 126 15.68 -5.30 -12.66
C GLN A 126 16.16 -5.73 -11.27
N ASP A 127 16.34 -7.01 -11.07
CA ASP A 127 16.97 -7.59 -9.90
C ASP A 127 18.33 -8.17 -10.31
N VAL A 128 19.37 -7.70 -9.64
CA VAL A 128 20.74 -8.18 -9.88
C VAL A 128 21.04 -9.26 -8.85
N GLN A 129 21.17 -10.48 -9.32
CA GLN A 129 21.53 -11.61 -8.46
C GLN A 129 23.00 -11.94 -8.66
N THR A 130 23.77 -11.89 -7.59
CA THR A 130 25.14 -12.40 -7.58
C THR A 130 25.11 -13.85 -7.12
N THR A 131 25.36 -14.79 -8.05
CA THR A 131 25.38 -16.21 -7.73
C THR A 131 26.84 -16.66 -7.64
N GLY A 132 27.33 -16.90 -6.42
CA GLY A 132 28.68 -17.42 -6.15
C GLY A 132 29.20 -16.93 -4.80
N GLU A 133 29.77 -17.83 -4.01
CA GLU A 133 30.42 -17.51 -2.73
C GLU A 133 31.82 -16.89 -2.93
N ASP A 134 32.41 -17.02 -4.12
CA ASP A 134 33.72 -16.46 -4.48
C ASP A 134 33.54 -15.28 -5.43
N GLU A 135 34.00 -14.08 -5.06
CA GLU A 135 33.95 -12.85 -5.86
C GLU A 135 34.59 -13.02 -7.28
N ALA A 136 35.51 -13.94 -7.45
CA ALA A 136 36.20 -14.21 -8.72
C ALA A 136 35.39 -15.08 -9.70
N LYS A 137 34.29 -15.72 -9.27
CA LYS A 137 33.44 -16.61 -10.07
C LYS A 137 31.97 -16.24 -10.01
N ALA A 138 31.63 -15.07 -9.48
CA ALA A 138 30.26 -14.62 -9.37
C ALA A 138 29.66 -14.38 -10.76
N ALA A 139 28.68 -15.20 -11.14
CA ALA A 139 27.85 -14.94 -12.28
C ALA A 139 26.79 -13.91 -11.91
N ILE A 140 26.78 -12.78 -12.61
CA ILE A 140 25.75 -11.75 -12.45
C ILE A 140 24.54 -12.16 -13.30
N GLY A 141 23.48 -12.61 -12.63
CA GLY A 141 22.19 -12.84 -13.26
C GLY A 141 21.33 -11.57 -13.14
N ILE A 142 20.86 -11.05 -14.27
CA ILE A 142 19.88 -9.95 -14.30
C ILE A 142 18.53 -10.55 -14.63
N SER A 143 17.59 -10.48 -13.71
CA SER A 143 16.19 -10.89 -13.93
C SER A 143 15.28 -9.68 -13.89
N GLY A 144 14.38 -9.56 -14.89
CA GLY A 144 13.36 -8.53 -14.90
C GLY A 144 12.07 -9.03 -14.28
N TYR A 145 11.43 -8.21 -13.44
CA TYR A 145 10.14 -8.50 -12.84
C TYR A 145 9.28 -7.25 -12.76
N PHE A 146 7.97 -7.43 -12.67
CA PHE A 146 7.06 -6.32 -12.41
C PHE A 146 6.85 -6.14 -10.90
N SER A 147 6.94 -4.89 -10.45
CA SER A 147 6.48 -4.43 -9.15
C SER A 147 6.21 -2.93 -9.26
N SER A 148 5.00 -2.59 -9.74
CA SER A 148 4.65 -1.21 -10.06
C SER A 148 3.21 -0.92 -9.68
N LEU A 149 2.95 0.29 -9.18
CA LEU A 149 1.61 0.78 -8.85
C LEU A 149 1.15 1.75 -9.93
N LEU A 150 -0.05 1.54 -10.47
CA LEU A 150 -0.73 2.51 -11.31
C LEU A 150 -1.79 3.22 -10.48
N VAL A 151 -1.57 4.49 -10.21
CA VAL A 151 -2.48 5.33 -9.45
C VAL A 151 -3.38 6.10 -10.42
N ARG A 152 -4.70 5.98 -10.23
CA ARG A 152 -5.72 6.71 -11.00
C ARG A 152 -6.51 7.63 -10.07
N TYR A 153 -6.68 8.87 -10.50
CA TYR A 153 -7.44 9.88 -9.78
C TYR A 153 -8.01 10.90 -10.75
N GLY A 154 -9.34 11.17 -10.66
CA GLY A 154 -9.99 12.21 -11.46
C GLY A 154 -9.80 12.05 -12.98
N GLY A 155 -9.84 10.81 -13.49
CA GLY A 155 -9.65 10.51 -14.92
C GLY A 155 -8.20 10.56 -15.41
N GLN A 156 -7.26 10.91 -14.54
CA GLN A 156 -5.82 10.89 -14.84
C GLN A 156 -5.12 9.70 -14.19
N LYS A 157 -3.92 9.36 -14.68
CA LYS A 157 -3.12 8.25 -14.17
C LYS A 157 -1.64 8.60 -14.07
N THR A 158 -0.93 7.92 -13.18
CA THR A 158 0.52 7.99 -13.06
C THR A 158 1.04 6.66 -12.51
N ALA A 159 2.22 6.25 -12.94
CA ALA A 159 2.86 5.03 -12.46
C ALA A 159 3.90 5.34 -11.37
N ILE A 160 4.04 4.40 -10.43
CA ILE A 160 5.12 4.32 -9.45
C ILE A 160 5.82 2.99 -9.75
N ASN A 161 7.00 3.06 -10.34
CA ASN A 161 7.74 1.89 -10.80
C ASN A 161 8.79 1.46 -9.77
N GLY A 162 9.14 0.18 -9.78
CA GLY A 162 10.24 -0.34 -8.99
C GLY A 162 9.98 -0.33 -7.49
N VAL A 163 8.77 -0.72 -7.08
CA VAL A 163 8.47 -0.92 -5.65
C VAL A 163 9.20 -2.15 -5.14
N ILE A 164 10.00 -2.00 -4.09
CA ILE A 164 10.78 -3.08 -3.48
C ILE A 164 10.58 -3.15 -1.97
N ASN A 165 10.74 -4.35 -1.40
CA ASN A 165 10.99 -4.49 0.04
C ASN A 165 12.51 -4.41 0.30
N VAL A 166 12.88 -3.77 1.41
CA VAL A 166 14.29 -3.66 1.79
C VAL A 166 14.78 -5.00 2.30
N VAL A 167 15.75 -5.59 1.59
CA VAL A 167 16.39 -6.84 2.00
C VAL A 167 17.76 -6.56 2.64
N THR A 168 18.47 -5.54 2.11
CA THR A 168 19.80 -5.13 2.61
C THR A 168 19.94 -3.61 2.59
N LYS A 169 20.92 -3.08 3.34
CA LYS A 169 21.21 -1.63 3.36
C LYS A 169 21.65 -1.08 1.99
N ASP A 170 22.14 -1.93 1.12
CA ASP A 170 22.66 -1.54 -0.21
C ASP A 170 21.55 -1.37 -1.25
N ASP A 171 20.35 -1.85 -1.01
CA ASP A 171 19.16 -1.63 -1.85
C ASP A 171 18.62 -0.18 -1.80
N ALA A 172 19.44 0.76 -1.32
CA ALA A 172 19.01 2.10 -0.97
C ALA A 172 18.84 3.06 -2.14
N SER A 173 19.30 2.73 -3.34
CA SER A 173 19.38 3.68 -4.45
C SER A 173 18.18 3.62 -5.38
N ALA A 174 17.52 4.75 -5.57
CA ALA A 174 16.57 5.07 -6.64
C ALA A 174 15.29 4.22 -6.77
N GLN A 175 14.99 3.28 -5.86
CA GLN A 175 13.78 2.45 -5.91
C GLN A 175 12.81 2.82 -4.81
N HIS A 176 11.50 2.68 -5.09
CA HIS A 176 10.46 2.95 -4.10
C HIS A 176 10.35 1.81 -3.10
N ARG A 177 10.59 2.08 -1.83
CA ARG A 177 10.48 1.07 -0.78
C ARG A 177 9.02 0.85 -0.39
N VAL A 178 8.68 -0.38 0.01
CA VAL A 178 7.34 -0.70 0.53
C VAL A 178 6.96 0.22 1.69
N GLU A 179 7.91 0.60 2.52
CA GLU A 179 7.70 1.52 3.65
C GLU A 179 7.32 2.94 3.20
N SER A 180 7.73 3.36 2.00
CA SER A 180 7.43 4.68 1.45
C SER A 180 6.14 4.72 0.60
N ILE A 181 5.46 3.59 0.40
CA ILE A 181 4.26 3.52 -0.45
C ILE A 181 3.21 4.55 -0.05
N GLU A 182 3.02 4.78 1.25
CA GLU A 182 2.10 5.81 1.74
C GLU A 182 2.44 7.18 1.14
N PHE A 183 3.70 7.58 1.27
CA PHE A 183 4.19 8.86 0.74
C PHE A 183 4.08 8.90 -0.79
N ASP A 184 4.53 7.85 -1.47
CA ASP A 184 4.57 7.79 -2.93
C ASP A 184 3.16 7.87 -3.54
N VAL A 185 2.20 7.14 -2.96
CA VAL A 185 0.80 7.19 -3.37
C VAL A 185 0.20 8.58 -3.12
N MET A 186 0.43 9.16 -1.94
CA MET A 186 -0.08 10.50 -1.64
C MET A 186 0.54 11.56 -2.54
N PHE A 187 1.83 11.46 -2.82
CA PHE A 187 2.51 12.35 -3.77
C PHE A 187 1.95 12.20 -5.19
N ALA A 188 1.70 10.95 -5.65
CA ALA A 188 1.08 10.69 -6.93
C ALA A 188 -0.34 11.30 -7.01
N VAL A 189 -1.16 11.14 -5.98
CA VAL A 189 -2.50 11.73 -5.90
C VAL A 189 -2.45 13.26 -5.94
N LEU A 190 -1.56 13.87 -5.18
CA LEU A 190 -1.37 15.34 -5.19
C LEU A 190 -0.93 15.84 -6.57
N LYS A 191 0.00 15.12 -7.22
CA LYS A 191 0.45 15.42 -8.58
C LYS A 191 -0.71 15.35 -9.58
N LEU A 192 -1.55 14.32 -9.51
CA LEU A 192 -2.73 14.18 -10.37
C LEU A 192 -3.77 15.28 -10.08
N LYS A 193 -4.05 15.57 -8.81
CA LYS A 193 -4.93 16.67 -8.39
C LYS A 193 -4.46 18.02 -8.91
N SER A 194 -3.15 18.30 -8.84
CA SER A 194 -2.58 19.55 -9.35
C SER A 194 -2.71 19.68 -10.88
N ARG A 195 -2.69 18.56 -11.61
CA ARG A 195 -2.91 18.54 -13.06
C ARG A 195 -4.36 18.81 -13.42
N GLN A 196 -5.32 18.35 -12.61
CA GLN A 196 -6.75 18.68 -12.82
C GLN A 196 -7.04 20.17 -12.63
N THR A 197 -6.41 20.80 -11.65
CA THR A 197 -6.66 22.22 -11.30
C THR A 197 -6.00 23.20 -12.26
N LYS A 198 -5.01 22.77 -13.05
CA LYS A 198 -4.36 23.62 -14.06
C LYS A 198 -5.19 23.59 -15.35
N PRO A 199 -5.67 24.74 -15.83
CA PRO A 199 -6.32 24.79 -17.14
C PRO A 199 -5.35 24.28 -18.21
N PRO A 200 -5.84 23.51 -19.23
CA PRO A 200 -4.96 22.99 -20.26
C PRO A 200 -4.19 24.13 -20.94
N LEU A 201 -2.94 23.87 -21.25
CA LEU A 201 -2.00 24.88 -21.80
C LEU A 201 -2.61 25.64 -22.99
N LYS A 202 -3.45 24.96 -23.79
CA LYS A 202 -4.22 25.59 -24.89
C LYS A 202 -5.18 26.70 -24.40
N GLN A 203 -5.80 26.55 -23.24
CA GLN A 203 -6.66 27.60 -22.67
C GLN A 203 -5.83 28.75 -22.12
N LEU A 204 -4.71 28.47 -21.47
CA LEU A 204 -3.77 29.52 -21.01
C LEU A 204 -3.24 30.32 -22.19
N LEU A 205 -2.79 29.66 -23.26
CA LEU A 205 -2.31 30.31 -24.49
C LEU A 205 -3.43 31.08 -25.21
N ARG A 206 -4.67 30.59 -25.19
CA ARG A 206 -5.83 31.29 -25.75
C ARG A 206 -6.17 32.56 -24.95
N ASN A 207 -6.08 32.48 -23.62
CA ASN A 207 -6.29 33.63 -22.73
C ASN A 207 -5.14 34.65 -22.84
N MET A 208 -3.92 34.21 -23.12
CA MET A 208 -2.78 35.10 -23.39
C MET A 208 -2.87 35.80 -24.75
N LYS A 209 -3.52 35.18 -25.75
CA LYS A 209 -3.75 35.81 -27.07
C LYS A 209 -4.91 36.81 -27.08
N ASN A 210 -5.80 36.78 -26.07
CA ASN A 210 -6.87 37.77 -25.87
C ASN A 210 -6.75 38.39 -24.47
N PRO A 211 -5.80 39.28 -24.21
CA PRO A 211 -5.58 39.84 -22.86
C PRO A 211 -6.55 40.93 -22.45
N LEU A 212 -7.54 41.29 -23.22
CA LEU A 212 -8.39 42.44 -22.95
C LEU A 212 -9.87 42.10 -23.05
N GLN A 213 -10.43 41.51 -22.04
CA GLN A 213 -11.81 41.77 -21.59
C GLN A 213 -11.88 41.49 -20.07
N ILE A 214 -11.31 42.41 -19.28
CA ILE A 214 -11.67 42.56 -17.88
C ILE A 214 -12.54 43.81 -17.86
N ASN A 215 -13.83 43.59 -17.74
CA ASN A 215 -14.76 44.58 -17.23
C ASN A 215 -14.85 44.45 -15.73
#